data_9001d94910445ddd7ec72ff968ca569e
#
_entry.id   9001d94910445ddd7ec72ff968ca569e
#
_cell.length_a   1.000
_cell.length_b   1.000
_cell.length_c   1.000
_cell.angle_alpha   90.00
_cell.angle_beta   90.00
_cell.angle_gamma   90.00
#
_symmetry.space_group_name_H-M   'P 1'
#
loop_
_entity.id
_entity.type
_entity.pdbx_description
1 polymer ?
#
loop_
_entity_poly.entity_id
_entity_poly.type
_entity_poly.pdbx_seq_one_letter_code
_entity_poly.pdbx_strand_id
1 'polypeptide(L)'
;MGCAYLNKAEHALATAIEAGTCMPVSMGGVERLGAREVEVFRMNADEPALDWVAEEVPVALVYNGISHAVMMASPSMLEEFALGFSLAEGIIPDASHLYACEVREACRGGIEVDLTISSECFWKLKDRRRSMTGRTGCG
;
A
#
# COMPACT_ATOMS: atom_id res chain seq x y z
N MET A 1 -0.09 28.35 10.12
CA MET A 1 0.03 27.65 8.83
C MET A 1 -0.85 26.41 8.95
N GLY A 2 -2.08 26.47 8.41
CA GLY A 2 -3.11 25.46 8.58
C GLY A 2 -2.97 24.35 7.53
N CYS A 3 -3.15 23.15 8.00
CA CYS A 3 -3.02 21.90 7.28
C CYS A 3 -4.06 21.80 6.14
N ALA A 4 -3.62 21.79 4.89
CA ALA A 4 -4.46 21.68 3.68
C ALA A 4 -4.85 20.21 3.35
N TYR A 5 -4.75 19.29 4.31
CA TYR A 5 -5.00 17.85 4.08
C TYR A 5 -6.46 17.41 4.25
N LEU A 6 -7.33 18.23 4.85
CA LEU A 6 -8.71 17.86 5.13
C LEU A 6 -9.68 17.98 3.93
N ASN A 7 -9.30 18.66 2.86
CA ASN A 7 -10.21 18.97 1.75
C ASN A 7 -10.18 17.95 0.59
N LYS A 8 -9.21 17.04 0.58
CA LYS A 8 -9.08 16.04 -0.51
C LYS A 8 -9.92 14.78 -0.26
N ALA A 9 -10.14 14.42 1.00
CA ALA A 9 -10.93 13.23 1.36
C ALA A 9 -12.43 13.44 1.15
N GLU A 10 -12.95 14.63 1.43
CA GLU A 10 -14.39 14.92 1.23
C GLU A 10 -14.78 15.02 -0.24
N HIS A 11 -13.88 15.49 -1.12
CA HIS A 11 -14.14 15.56 -2.55
C HIS A 11 -14.08 14.18 -3.24
N ALA A 12 -13.27 13.26 -2.72
CA ALA A 12 -13.19 11.89 -3.22
C ALA A 12 -14.44 11.07 -2.87
N LEU A 13 -15.03 11.32 -1.70
CA LEU A 13 -16.25 10.63 -1.27
C LEU A 13 -17.47 10.97 -2.14
N ALA A 14 -17.61 12.24 -2.57
CA ALA A 14 -18.73 12.69 -3.40
C ALA A 14 -18.70 12.09 -4.82
N THR A 15 -17.51 11.86 -5.37
CA THR A 15 -17.35 11.34 -6.74
C THR A 15 -17.49 9.82 -6.80
N ALA A 16 -17.22 9.10 -5.71
CA ALA A 16 -17.34 7.64 -5.64
C ALA A 16 -18.78 7.13 -5.62
N ILE A 17 -19.73 7.95 -5.15
CA ILE A 17 -21.15 7.58 -5.09
C ILE A 17 -21.79 7.51 -6.48
N GLU A 18 -21.30 8.29 -7.45
CA GLU A 18 -21.84 8.31 -8.82
C GLU A 18 -21.29 7.21 -9.75
N ALA A 19 -20.18 6.55 -9.37
CA ALA A 19 -19.49 5.59 -10.23
C ALA A 19 -19.76 4.12 -9.90
N GLY A 20 -20.64 3.78 -8.97
CA GLY A 20 -20.94 2.38 -8.61
C GLY A 20 -19.77 1.61 -8.03
N THR A 21 -18.78 2.29 -7.48
CA THR A 21 -17.57 1.71 -6.91
C THR A 21 -17.84 1.23 -5.48
N CYS A 22 -17.35 0.07 -5.15
CA CYS A 22 -17.45 -0.64 -3.87
C CYS A 22 -17.38 0.31 -2.67
N MET A 23 -18.45 0.35 -1.88
CA MET A 23 -18.52 1.17 -0.65
C MET A 23 -17.48 0.70 0.36
N PRO A 24 -16.66 1.59 0.93
CA PRO A 24 -15.91 1.26 2.14
C PRO A 24 -16.92 1.06 3.29
N VAL A 25 -16.86 -0.07 3.96
CA VAL A 25 -17.67 -0.34 5.15
C VAL A 25 -17.15 0.55 6.29
N SER A 26 -17.81 1.70 6.49
CA SER A 26 -17.56 2.58 7.62
C SER A 26 -18.18 1.94 8.86
N MET A 27 -17.36 1.34 9.69
CA MET A 27 -17.71 1.02 11.06
C MET A 27 -17.12 2.11 11.97
N GLY A 28 -17.99 2.84 12.68
CA GLY A 28 -17.62 3.93 13.59
C GLY A 28 -16.79 3.42 14.77
N GLY A 29 -15.50 3.54 14.64
CA GLY A 29 -14.49 3.28 15.66
C GLY A 29 -13.29 4.20 15.39
N VAL A 30 -12.46 4.44 16.39
CA VAL A 30 -11.20 5.18 16.22
C VAL A 30 -10.37 4.43 15.18
N GLU A 31 -10.33 4.93 13.94
CA GLU A 31 -9.49 4.37 12.88
C GLU A 31 -8.02 4.45 13.31
N ARG A 32 -7.45 3.32 13.72
CA ARG A 32 -6.01 3.15 13.81
C ARG A 32 -5.53 2.74 12.43
N LEU A 33 -4.81 3.63 11.75
CA LEU A 33 -4.20 3.35 10.46
C LEU A 33 -3.45 2.01 10.49
N GLY A 34 -3.89 1.06 9.65
CA GLY A 34 -3.26 -0.26 9.55
C GLY A 34 -3.70 -1.29 10.60
N ALA A 35 -4.75 -1.01 11.37
CA ALA A 35 -5.35 -1.98 12.29
C ALA A 35 -6.87 -1.84 12.29
N ARG A 36 -7.58 -2.95 12.43
CA ARG A 36 -9.04 -2.99 12.55
C ARG A 36 -9.45 -3.73 13.80
N GLU A 37 -10.56 -3.30 14.39
CA GLU A 37 -11.19 -3.99 15.51
C GLU A 37 -12.00 -5.18 14.98
N VAL A 38 -11.78 -6.35 15.58
CA VAL A 38 -12.48 -7.59 15.24
C VAL A 38 -12.95 -8.31 16.50
N GLU A 39 -14.02 -9.08 16.36
CA GLU A 39 -14.48 -9.99 17.40
C GLU A 39 -13.57 -11.22 17.39
N VAL A 40 -12.97 -11.54 18.55
CA VAL A 40 -12.07 -12.69 18.73
C VAL A 40 -12.62 -13.65 19.77
N PHE A 41 -12.48 -14.94 19.51
CA PHE A 41 -12.80 -16.02 20.45
C PHE A 41 -11.50 -16.56 21.05
N ARG A 42 -11.35 -16.43 22.37
CA ARG A 42 -10.20 -17.01 23.09
C ARG A 42 -10.56 -18.41 23.59
N MET A 43 -9.67 -19.37 23.42
CA MET A 43 -9.92 -20.76 23.74
C MET A 43 -10.37 -21.02 25.20
N ASN A 44 -10.13 -20.09 26.13
CA ASN A 44 -10.46 -20.21 27.55
C ASN A 44 -11.49 -19.16 28.00
N ALA A 45 -12.21 -18.55 27.09
CA ALA A 45 -13.25 -17.57 27.40
C ALA A 45 -14.58 -18.03 26.77
N ASP A 46 -15.65 -17.95 27.56
CA ASP A 46 -17.00 -18.35 27.12
C ASP A 46 -17.67 -17.29 26.25
N GLU A 47 -17.13 -16.07 26.22
CA GLU A 47 -17.68 -14.94 25.45
C GLU A 47 -16.65 -14.35 24.50
N PRO A 48 -17.10 -13.84 23.32
CA PRO A 48 -16.24 -13.13 22.41
C PRO A 48 -15.79 -11.78 23.00
N ALA A 49 -14.61 -11.34 22.64
CA ALA A 49 -14.08 -10.04 23.03
C ALA A 49 -13.65 -9.25 21.76
N LEU A 50 -13.72 -7.93 21.81
CA LEU A 50 -13.16 -7.09 20.76
C LEU A 50 -11.65 -6.97 20.95
N ASP A 51 -10.90 -7.12 19.87
CA ASP A 51 -9.45 -6.96 19.85
C ASP A 51 -8.99 -6.29 18.54
N TRP A 52 -7.80 -5.70 18.56
CA TRP A 52 -7.22 -5.03 17.42
C TRP A 52 -6.26 -5.97 16.69
N VAL A 53 -6.49 -6.16 15.39
CA VAL A 53 -5.58 -6.93 14.53
C VAL A 53 -4.98 -6.03 13.47
N ALA A 54 -3.72 -6.28 13.12
CA ALA A 54 -3.09 -5.61 12.01
C ALA A 54 -3.85 -5.91 10.72
N GLU A 55 -4.08 -4.89 9.92
CA GLU A 55 -4.64 -5.03 8.59
C GLU A 55 -3.51 -5.19 7.58
N GLU A 56 -3.61 -6.19 6.73
CA GLU A 56 -2.69 -6.41 5.63
C GLU A 56 -3.47 -6.51 4.32
N VAL A 57 -3.00 -5.75 3.34
CA VAL A 57 -3.55 -5.72 2.00
C VAL A 57 -2.45 -6.02 0.97
N PRO A 58 -2.78 -6.56 -0.21
CA PRO A 58 -1.80 -6.71 -1.27
C PRO A 58 -1.39 -5.35 -1.81
N VAL A 59 -0.10 -5.04 -1.74
CA VAL A 59 0.52 -3.80 -2.24
C VAL A 59 1.42 -4.14 -3.40
N ALA A 60 1.11 -3.62 -4.58
CA ALA A 60 1.92 -3.75 -5.78
C ALA A 60 2.86 -2.55 -5.91
N LEU A 61 4.16 -2.81 -6.01
CA LEU A 61 5.17 -1.79 -6.31
C LEU A 61 5.42 -1.76 -7.82
N VAL A 62 5.14 -0.62 -8.45
CA VAL A 62 5.23 -0.40 -9.89
C VAL A 62 6.30 0.65 -10.16
N TYR A 63 7.34 0.30 -10.89
CA TYR A 63 8.43 1.21 -11.25
C TYR A 63 8.33 1.59 -12.71
N ASN A 64 8.15 2.89 -12.99
CA ASN A 64 8.01 3.44 -14.34
C ASN A 64 7.01 2.63 -15.19
N GLY A 65 5.85 2.31 -14.61
CA GLY A 65 4.76 1.58 -15.26
C GLY A 65 4.96 0.06 -15.37
N ILE A 66 6.01 -0.52 -14.76
CA ILE A 66 6.23 -1.97 -14.74
C ILE A 66 6.10 -2.51 -13.31
N SER A 67 5.13 -3.38 -13.07
CA SER A 67 4.98 -4.07 -11.79
C SER A 67 6.24 -4.87 -11.46
N HIS A 68 6.79 -4.68 -10.28
CA HIS A 68 8.03 -5.31 -9.81
C HIS A 68 7.79 -6.38 -8.75
N ALA A 69 7.04 -6.05 -7.73
CA ALA A 69 6.74 -6.95 -6.62
C ALA A 69 5.32 -6.68 -6.11
N VAL A 70 4.71 -7.72 -5.55
CA VAL A 70 3.47 -7.62 -4.77
C VAL A 70 3.75 -8.24 -3.42
N MET A 71 3.39 -7.55 -2.35
CA MET A 71 3.56 -8.06 -1.00
C MET A 71 2.41 -7.64 -0.11
N MET A 72 2.18 -8.38 0.96
CA MET A 72 1.22 -8.00 1.99
C MET A 72 1.86 -6.95 2.89
N ALA A 73 1.18 -5.83 3.07
CA ALA A 73 1.61 -4.76 3.95
C ALA A 73 0.41 -4.06 4.58
N SER A 74 0.62 -3.40 5.71
CA SER A 74 -0.38 -2.53 6.30
C SER A 74 -0.65 -1.34 5.39
N PRO A 75 -1.91 -0.92 5.20
CA PRO A 75 -2.29 0.16 4.28
C PRO A 75 -1.98 1.55 4.87
N SER A 76 -0.78 1.72 5.42
CA SER A 76 -0.32 2.96 6.04
C SER A 76 1.14 3.21 5.71
N MET A 77 1.53 4.48 5.61
CA MET A 77 2.91 4.92 5.31
C MET A 77 3.50 4.22 4.07
N LEU A 78 2.70 4.10 3.01
CA LEU A 78 3.07 3.33 1.83
C LEU A 78 4.13 4.00 0.97
N GLU A 79 4.23 5.32 1.00
CA GLU A 79 5.28 6.07 0.31
C GLU A 79 6.64 5.82 0.99
N GLU A 80 6.69 5.87 2.32
CA GLU A 80 7.89 5.57 3.11
C GLU A 80 8.29 4.10 2.97
N PHE A 81 7.30 3.21 2.97
CA PHE A 81 7.51 1.80 2.72
C PHE A 81 8.14 1.57 1.34
N ALA A 82 7.60 2.17 0.29
CA ALA A 82 8.09 2.02 -1.08
C ALA A 82 9.50 2.61 -1.26
N LEU A 83 9.79 3.76 -0.64
CA LEU A 83 11.12 4.35 -0.62
C LEU A 83 12.11 3.42 0.13
N GLY A 84 11.74 2.95 1.33
CA GLY A 84 12.58 2.06 2.13
C GLY A 84 12.88 0.75 1.42
N PHE A 85 11.88 0.14 0.80
CA PHE A 85 12.05 -1.05 -0.04
C PHE A 85 13.01 -0.80 -1.20
N SER A 86 12.83 0.32 -1.92
CA SER A 86 13.67 0.67 -3.08
C SER A 86 15.14 0.83 -2.72
N LEU A 87 15.42 1.41 -1.54
CA LEU A 87 16.78 1.56 -1.00
C LEU A 87 17.35 0.22 -0.52
N ALA A 88 16.58 -0.55 0.24
CA ALA A 88 17.01 -1.83 0.81
C ALA A 88 17.33 -2.87 -0.27
N GLU A 89 16.51 -2.92 -1.32
CA GLU A 89 16.72 -3.81 -2.47
C GLU A 89 17.78 -3.25 -3.46
N GLY A 90 18.31 -2.06 -3.19
CA GLY A 90 19.29 -1.40 -4.07
C GLY A 90 18.75 -1.11 -5.46
N ILE A 91 17.43 -0.85 -5.58
CA ILE A 91 16.79 -0.41 -6.81
C ILE A 91 17.22 1.01 -7.14
N ILE A 92 17.28 1.85 -6.09
CA ILE A 92 17.85 3.19 -6.15
C ILE A 92 19.00 3.30 -5.13
N PRO A 93 20.07 4.05 -5.41
CA PRO A 93 21.19 4.22 -4.49
C PRO A 93 20.86 5.19 -3.35
N ASP A 94 20.00 6.16 -3.59
CA ASP A 94 19.53 7.16 -2.64
C ASP A 94 18.19 7.75 -3.09
N ALA A 95 17.55 8.53 -2.22
CA ALA A 95 16.22 9.09 -2.44
C ALA A 95 16.14 10.09 -3.60
N SER A 96 17.25 10.68 -4.05
CA SER A 96 17.24 11.64 -5.17
C SER A 96 16.92 10.99 -6.53
N HIS A 97 17.01 9.67 -6.61
CA HIS A 97 16.66 8.88 -7.79
C HIS A 97 15.17 8.49 -7.84
N LEU A 98 14.39 8.80 -6.81
CA LEU A 98 12.93 8.68 -6.78
C LEU A 98 12.31 10.05 -7.07
N TYR A 99 11.69 10.21 -8.24
CA TYR A 99 11.16 11.48 -8.71
C TYR A 99 9.70 11.70 -8.33
N ALA A 100 8.92 10.61 -8.24
CA ALA A 100 7.53 10.64 -7.81
C ALA A 100 7.13 9.30 -7.19
N CYS A 101 6.21 9.36 -6.24
CA CYS A 101 5.57 8.22 -5.62
C CYS A 101 4.08 8.52 -5.50
N GLU A 102 3.24 7.71 -6.10
CA GLU A 102 1.78 7.87 -6.06
C GLU A 102 1.12 6.57 -5.58
N VAL A 103 0.26 6.71 -4.59
CA VAL A 103 -0.52 5.59 -4.04
C VAL A 103 -1.91 5.60 -4.66
N ARG A 104 -2.33 4.47 -5.22
CA ARG A 104 -3.65 4.30 -5.84
C ARG A 104 -4.32 3.04 -5.33
N GLU A 105 -5.64 3.08 -5.17
CA GLU A 105 -6.41 1.88 -4.92
C GLU A 105 -6.48 1.02 -6.19
N ALA A 106 -6.17 -0.25 -6.05
CA ALA A 106 -6.31 -1.24 -7.10
C ALA A 106 -7.64 -1.99 -6.96
N CYS A 107 -8.09 -2.63 -8.02
CA CYS A 107 -9.31 -3.46 -7.98
C CYS A 107 -9.17 -4.58 -6.94
N ARG A 108 -10.28 -4.93 -6.28
CA ARG A 108 -10.37 -6.01 -5.27
C ARG A 108 -9.66 -5.75 -3.94
N GLY A 109 -9.57 -4.47 -3.53
CA GLY A 109 -9.04 -4.11 -2.21
C GLY A 109 -7.51 -4.16 -2.10
N GLY A 110 -6.80 -4.20 -3.23
CA GLY A 110 -5.35 -4.03 -3.26
C GLY A 110 -4.95 -2.56 -3.39
N ILE A 111 -3.67 -2.30 -3.23
CA ILE A 111 -3.08 -0.97 -3.42
C ILE A 111 -1.96 -1.09 -4.45
N GLU A 112 -1.86 -0.09 -5.30
CA GLU A 112 -0.75 0.08 -6.24
C GLU A 112 0.04 1.33 -5.84
N VAL A 113 1.34 1.17 -5.71
CA VAL A 113 2.27 2.27 -5.47
C VAL A 113 3.12 2.46 -6.71
N ASP A 114 2.83 3.52 -7.45
CA ASP A 114 3.55 3.91 -8.66
C ASP A 114 4.76 4.76 -8.29
N LEU A 115 5.94 4.25 -8.63
CA LEU A 115 7.23 4.92 -8.41
C LEU A 115 7.85 5.33 -9.73
N THR A 116 8.12 6.62 -9.88
CA THR A 116 8.91 7.12 -10.99
C THR A 116 10.36 7.26 -10.55
N ILE A 117 11.23 6.42 -11.08
CA ILE A 117 12.67 6.42 -10.77
C ILE A 117 13.50 6.83 -11.98
N SER A 118 14.78 7.17 -11.73
CA SER A 118 15.70 7.53 -12.80
C SER A 118 15.82 6.43 -13.86
N SER A 119 15.98 6.82 -15.10
CA SER A 119 16.09 5.87 -16.24
C SER A 119 17.26 4.90 -16.05
N GLU A 120 18.37 5.35 -15.47
CA GLU A 120 19.52 4.49 -15.19
C GLU A 120 19.17 3.38 -14.19
N CYS A 121 18.51 3.73 -13.07
CA CYS A 121 18.07 2.76 -12.08
C CYS A 121 17.04 1.79 -12.67
N PHE A 122 16.12 2.30 -13.48
CA PHE A 122 15.11 1.48 -14.14
C PHE A 122 15.70 0.45 -15.11
N TRP A 123 16.70 0.82 -15.91
CA TRP A 123 17.38 -0.13 -16.79
C TRP A 123 18.12 -1.21 -16.01
N LYS A 124 18.81 -0.86 -14.92
CA LYS A 124 19.44 -1.82 -14.02
C LYS A 124 18.43 -2.78 -13.39
N LEU A 125 17.25 -2.27 -13.00
CA LEU A 125 16.16 -3.09 -12.47
C LEU A 125 15.64 -4.09 -13.50
N LYS A 126 15.44 -3.67 -14.74
CA LYS A 126 15.01 -4.57 -15.84
C LYS A 126 16.00 -5.70 -16.10
N ASP A 127 17.29 -5.42 -16.05
CA ASP A 127 18.31 -6.44 -16.24
C ASP A 127 18.36 -7.44 -15.08
N ARG A 128 18.20 -6.98 -13.84
CA ARG A 128 18.05 -7.86 -12.66
C ARG A 128 16.83 -8.78 -12.76
N ARG A 129 15.70 -8.30 -13.25
CA ARG A 129 14.47 -9.13 -13.40
C ARG A 129 14.68 -10.33 -14.31
N ARG A 130 15.56 -10.25 -15.30
CA ARG A 130 15.90 -11.39 -16.17
C ARG A 130 16.66 -12.49 -15.44
N SER A 131 17.32 -12.16 -14.33
CA SER A 131 18.10 -13.10 -13.52
C SER A 131 17.38 -13.61 -12.27
N MET A 132 16.26 -12.98 -11.87
CA MET A 132 15.51 -13.36 -10.66
C MET A 132 14.41 -14.37 -10.99
N THR A 133 14.78 -15.61 -11.15
CA THR A 133 13.85 -16.73 -11.16
C THR A 133 13.44 -17.02 -9.70
N GLY A 134 12.25 -16.58 -9.27
CA GLY A 134 11.57 -17.19 -8.15
C GLY A 134 11.68 -16.53 -6.76
N ARG A 135 11.54 -15.20 -6.63
CA ARG A 135 11.33 -14.56 -5.32
C ARG A 135 10.24 -13.49 -5.33
N THR A 136 9.05 -13.86 -5.74
CA THR A 136 7.87 -13.10 -5.39
C THR A 136 7.08 -13.93 -4.39
N GLY A 137 7.02 -13.46 -3.15
CA GLY A 137 6.48 -14.19 -2.01
C GLY A 137 4.96 -14.32 -1.96
N CYS A 138 4.29 -14.40 -3.08
CA CYS A 138 2.96 -14.96 -3.20
C CYS A 138 3.09 -16.18 -4.11
N GLY A 139 3.35 -17.34 -3.47
CA GLY A 139 3.35 -18.64 -4.13
C GLY A 139 1.98 -19.03 -4.63
#